data_0c3d653220c571b4aaace3140d3d080a
#
_entry.id   0c3d653220c571b4aaace3140d3d080a
#
_cell.length_a   1.000
_cell.length_b   1.000
_cell.length_c   1.000
_cell.angle_alpha   90.00
_cell.angle_beta   90.00
_cell.angle_gamma   90.00
#
_symmetry.space_group_name_H-M   'P 1'
#
loop_
_entity.id
_entity.type
_entity.pdbx_description
1 polymer ?
#
loop_
_entity_poly.entity_id
_entity_poly.type
_entity_poly.pdbx_seq_one_letter_code
_entity_poly.pdbx_strand_id
1 'polypeptide(L)'
;MLTSSTSIGLLTWAVSRHGYHWVVTTPRERTEEIERQVLSPRASLASATKGREREEPHDDLRTVYQRDRDRIVHAKAFRRLKHKTQVFLSPEGDHYRVRLTHTLDVSQIARTAARALRLNEDLAEAIALGHDLGHTPFGHLGEQALTPFLGRPFRPSEQSLRVVDYLENEGAGLNLTWEVRDGIVNHPWSMPPPSTLEAQIVRFADRIAYLNHDVDDALRAGVLSEAELPAGPMKVLGATHSERVNTLVTDLVAASEDQPEVQLTKPVFAALDGLRDFMFEQVYLREDTEGEHERATRLIRELFQYFLDHPKEMPEEYHRAPGDLPTRVADYISGMTDRYALRTYERLFLPRGWLHDQG
;
A
#
# COMPACT_ATOMS: atom_id res chain seq x y z
N MET A 1 -38.69 15.12 26.33
CA MET A 1 -37.80 15.93 25.44
C MET A 1 -37.43 15.02 24.29
N LEU A 2 -38.08 15.24 23.14
CA LEU A 2 -37.85 14.46 21.90
C LEU A 2 -36.71 15.15 21.13
N THR A 3 -35.57 14.51 21.03
CA THR A 3 -34.50 14.94 20.11
C THR A 3 -34.80 14.41 18.72
N SER A 4 -35.26 15.29 17.84
CA SER A 4 -35.44 15.02 16.42
C SER A 4 -34.09 14.96 15.73
N SER A 5 -33.61 13.78 15.34
CA SER A 5 -32.56 13.63 14.35
C SER A 5 -33.18 13.84 12.97
N THR A 6 -32.79 14.91 12.29
CA THR A 6 -33.22 15.19 10.92
C THR A 6 -32.34 14.38 9.97
N SER A 7 -32.81 13.24 9.50
CA SER A 7 -32.16 12.47 8.43
C SER A 7 -32.46 13.16 7.09
N ILE A 8 -31.41 13.54 6.36
CA ILE A 8 -31.53 14.06 4.99
C ILE A 8 -31.63 12.85 4.04
N GLY A 9 -32.83 12.29 3.89
CA GLY A 9 -33.14 11.25 2.92
C GLY A 9 -33.82 11.84 1.68
N LEU A 10 -33.35 11.47 0.48
CA LEU A 10 -34.08 11.72 -0.76
C LEU A 10 -35.16 10.64 -0.93
N LEU A 11 -36.40 11.08 -1.16
CA LEU A 11 -37.57 10.19 -1.32
C LEU A 11 -37.62 9.62 -2.74
N THR A 12 -37.59 8.30 -2.90
CA THR A 12 -37.89 7.62 -4.16
C THR A 12 -39.24 6.90 -4.10
N TRP A 13 -39.96 6.85 -5.22
CA TRP A 13 -41.27 6.23 -5.33
C TRP A 13 -41.15 4.73 -5.60
N ALA A 14 -41.74 3.92 -4.76
CA ALA A 14 -41.97 2.51 -5.06
C ALA A 14 -43.46 2.24 -5.17
N VAL A 15 -43.88 1.56 -6.23
CA VAL A 15 -45.29 1.18 -6.45
C VAL A 15 -45.48 -0.28 -6.00
N SER A 16 -46.26 -0.50 -4.97
CA SER A 16 -46.72 -1.83 -4.60
C SER A 16 -48.22 -2.00 -4.93
N ARG A 17 -48.72 -3.25 -4.98
CA ARG A 17 -50.13 -3.56 -5.24
C ARG A 17 -51.10 -2.98 -4.17
N HIS A 18 -50.57 -2.41 -3.08
CA HIS A 18 -51.36 -1.92 -1.93
C HIS A 18 -51.16 -0.42 -1.62
N GLY A 19 -50.57 0.36 -2.53
CA GLY A 19 -50.40 1.81 -2.35
C GLY A 19 -48.98 2.31 -2.49
N TYR A 20 -48.81 3.63 -2.46
CA TYR A 20 -47.52 4.29 -2.55
C TYR A 20 -46.87 4.34 -1.17
N HIS A 21 -45.73 3.70 -1.01
CA HIS A 21 -44.88 3.84 0.17
C HIS A 21 -43.63 4.64 -0.17
N TRP A 22 -43.29 5.60 0.68
CA TRP A 22 -42.04 6.30 0.62
C TRP A 22 -40.94 5.41 1.17
N VAL A 23 -40.05 4.96 0.32
CA VAL A 23 -38.84 4.28 0.78
C VAL A 23 -37.74 5.33 0.89
N VAL A 24 -37.32 5.62 2.10
CA VAL A 24 -36.17 6.48 2.35
C VAL A 24 -34.94 5.60 2.22
N THR A 25 -34.25 5.69 1.06
CA THR A 25 -32.97 5.00 0.86
C THR A 25 -31.83 5.91 1.28
N THR A 26 -30.90 5.36 2.04
CA THR A 26 -29.66 6.07 2.42
C THR A 26 -28.77 6.31 1.20
N PRO A 27 -27.86 7.29 1.22
CA PRO A 27 -26.84 7.47 0.17
C PRO A 27 -26.04 6.19 -0.07
N ARG A 28 -25.70 5.44 0.97
CA ARG A 28 -25.03 4.13 0.88
C ARG A 28 -25.87 3.13 0.06
N GLU A 29 -27.14 2.94 0.40
CA GLU A 29 -28.01 1.99 -0.30
C GLU A 29 -28.19 2.33 -1.77
N ARG A 30 -28.22 3.63 -2.11
CA ARG A 30 -28.25 4.07 -3.50
C ARG A 30 -26.94 3.73 -4.24
N THR A 31 -25.79 3.90 -3.59
CA THR A 31 -24.50 3.54 -4.17
C THR A 31 -24.42 2.04 -4.41
N GLU A 32 -24.83 1.23 -3.43
CA GLU A 32 -24.88 -0.23 -3.54
C GLU A 32 -25.85 -0.70 -4.64
N GLU A 33 -26.96 0.02 -4.86
CA GLU A 33 -27.86 -0.27 -5.98
C GLU A 33 -27.23 0.08 -7.34
N ILE A 34 -26.52 1.19 -7.44
CA ILE A 34 -25.77 1.57 -8.63
C ILE A 34 -24.69 0.51 -8.91
N GLU A 35 -23.96 0.04 -7.91
CA GLU A 35 -22.99 -1.05 -8.06
C GLU A 35 -23.64 -2.29 -8.69
N ARG A 36 -24.80 -2.73 -8.19
CA ARG A 36 -25.53 -3.89 -8.74
C ARG A 36 -25.95 -3.73 -10.21
N GLN A 37 -26.28 -2.50 -10.61
CA GLN A 37 -26.75 -2.22 -11.98
C GLN A 37 -25.62 -2.01 -13.00
N VAL A 38 -24.49 -1.45 -12.55
CA VAL A 38 -23.44 -0.94 -13.46
C VAL A 38 -22.19 -1.82 -13.46
N LEU A 39 -21.84 -2.42 -12.32
CA LEU A 39 -20.61 -3.19 -12.23
C LEU A 39 -20.74 -4.56 -12.93
N SER A 40 -19.61 -5.10 -13.30
CA SER A 40 -19.50 -6.46 -13.86
C SER A 40 -20.08 -7.48 -12.84
N PRO A 41 -20.72 -8.56 -13.31
CA PRO A 41 -21.11 -9.67 -12.42
C PRO A 41 -19.94 -10.29 -11.64
N ARG A 42 -18.70 -10.02 -12.05
CA ARG A 42 -17.48 -10.50 -11.39
C ARG A 42 -16.91 -9.50 -10.37
N ALA A 43 -17.48 -8.30 -10.28
CA ALA A 43 -17.04 -7.29 -9.33
C ALA A 43 -17.40 -7.67 -7.88
N SER A 44 -16.55 -7.27 -6.97
CA SER A 44 -16.83 -7.39 -5.53
C SER A 44 -17.76 -6.27 -5.09
N LEU A 45 -19.05 -6.57 -4.95
CA LEU A 45 -20.04 -5.59 -4.53
C LEU A 45 -19.88 -5.27 -3.03
N ALA A 46 -20.00 -4.00 -2.66
CA ALA A 46 -19.94 -3.58 -1.27
C ALA A 46 -21.03 -4.22 -0.40
N SER A 47 -22.24 -4.42 -0.97
CA SER A 47 -23.36 -5.08 -0.31
C SER A 47 -23.17 -6.60 -0.13
N ALA A 48 -22.20 -7.22 -0.80
CA ALA A 48 -21.91 -8.65 -0.75
C ALA A 48 -20.55 -8.98 -0.10
N THR A 49 -19.98 -8.03 0.65
CA THR A 49 -18.73 -8.24 1.39
C THR A 49 -18.79 -9.42 2.35
N LYS A 50 -17.68 -10.13 2.52
CA LYS A 50 -17.52 -11.15 3.57
C LYS A 50 -17.45 -10.55 4.98
N GLY A 51 -17.48 -9.22 5.10
CA GLY A 51 -17.59 -8.51 6.35
C GLY A 51 -16.25 -8.18 7.01
N ARG A 52 -16.34 -7.83 8.29
CA ARG A 52 -15.25 -7.40 9.17
C ARG A 52 -15.07 -8.41 10.30
N GLU A 53 -13.92 -8.41 10.95
CA GLU A 53 -13.68 -9.26 12.12
C GLU A 53 -14.59 -8.90 13.30
N ARG A 54 -14.81 -7.60 13.49
CA ARG A 54 -15.72 -7.08 14.51
C ARG A 54 -16.93 -6.45 13.81
N GLU A 55 -18.12 -6.93 14.14
CA GLU A 55 -19.37 -6.34 13.66
C GLU A 55 -19.49 -4.88 14.11
N GLU A 56 -20.01 -4.04 13.24
CA GLU A 56 -20.28 -2.64 13.51
C GLU A 56 -21.47 -2.13 12.69
N PRO A 57 -22.17 -1.09 13.17
CA PRO A 57 -23.30 -0.52 12.46
C PRO A 57 -22.92 -0.05 11.05
N HIS A 58 -23.85 -0.20 10.12
CA HIS A 58 -23.69 0.37 8.80
C HIS A 58 -23.62 1.90 8.86
N ASP A 59 -22.85 2.48 7.96
CA ASP A 59 -22.82 3.93 7.74
C ASP A 59 -23.92 4.30 6.74
N ASP A 60 -24.68 5.34 7.00
CA ASP A 60 -25.77 5.74 6.10
C ASP A 60 -25.29 6.44 4.83
N LEU A 61 -24.05 6.94 4.83
CA LEU A 61 -23.48 7.74 3.73
C LEU A 61 -22.57 6.90 2.83
N ARG A 62 -21.70 6.07 3.41
CA ARG A 62 -20.57 5.41 2.75
C ARG A 62 -20.75 3.89 2.69
N THR A 63 -20.35 3.28 1.57
CA THR A 63 -20.22 1.82 1.46
C THR A 63 -19.09 1.31 2.37
N VAL A 64 -19.01 -0.01 2.55
CA VAL A 64 -17.98 -0.63 3.40
C VAL A 64 -16.57 -0.36 2.88
N TYR A 65 -16.35 -0.36 1.56
CA TYR A 65 -15.05 -0.10 0.96
C TYR A 65 -14.64 1.37 1.04
N GLN A 66 -15.60 2.29 0.90
CA GLN A 66 -15.36 3.73 1.13
C GLN A 66 -14.94 4.00 2.57
N ARG A 67 -15.57 3.32 3.54
CA ARG A 67 -15.16 3.41 4.95
C ARG A 67 -13.75 2.87 5.17
N ASP A 68 -13.38 1.78 4.51
CA ASP A 68 -12.04 1.20 4.62
C ASP A 68 -10.97 2.14 4.06
N ARG A 69 -11.20 2.69 2.87
CA ARG A 69 -10.36 3.73 2.30
C ARG A 69 -10.14 4.90 3.27
N ASP A 70 -11.22 5.44 3.82
CA ASP A 70 -11.13 6.57 4.74
C ASP A 70 -10.35 6.21 6.01
N ARG A 71 -10.53 5.02 6.57
CA ARG A 71 -9.76 4.52 7.72
C ARG A 71 -8.27 4.44 7.42
N ILE A 72 -7.91 3.93 6.25
CA ILE A 72 -6.51 3.83 5.80
C ILE A 72 -5.90 5.22 5.66
N VAL A 73 -6.58 6.16 4.98
CA VAL A 73 -6.08 7.53 4.78
C VAL A 73 -5.87 8.26 6.11
N HIS A 74 -6.72 8.01 7.10
CA HIS A 74 -6.60 8.63 8.43
C HIS A 74 -5.61 7.92 9.35
N ALA A 75 -5.08 6.75 8.99
CA ALA A 75 -4.11 5.99 9.78
C ALA A 75 -2.78 6.74 9.97
N LYS A 76 -2.12 6.51 11.10
CA LYS A 76 -0.77 7.07 11.37
C LYS A 76 0.24 6.51 10.37
N ALA A 77 0.15 5.21 10.06
CA ALA A 77 1.03 4.53 9.13
C ALA A 77 0.94 5.15 7.72
N PHE A 78 -0.24 5.50 7.22
CA PHE A 78 -0.42 6.15 5.93
C PHE A 78 0.31 7.51 5.87
N ARG A 79 0.19 8.34 6.92
CA ARG A 79 0.92 9.63 7.00
C ARG A 79 2.44 9.45 7.03
N ARG A 80 2.93 8.33 7.61
CA ARG A 80 4.37 8.02 7.69
C ARG A 80 4.97 7.68 6.32
N LEU A 81 4.18 7.22 5.33
CA LEU A 81 4.65 6.94 3.97
C LEU A 81 5.30 8.15 3.30
N LYS A 82 4.93 9.37 3.69
CA LYS A 82 5.57 10.62 3.23
C LYS A 82 7.08 10.68 3.49
N HIS A 83 7.57 9.97 4.50
CA HIS A 83 8.95 10.04 4.98
C HIS A 83 9.63 8.66 5.00
N LYS A 84 9.18 7.75 4.15
CA LYS A 84 9.82 6.46 3.88
C LYS A 84 10.34 6.45 2.45
N THR A 85 11.60 6.09 2.31
CA THR A 85 12.27 5.92 1.02
C THR A 85 11.60 4.83 0.19
N GLN A 86 11.53 5.02 -1.14
CA GLN A 86 11.09 4.00 -2.07
C GLN A 86 12.27 3.13 -2.53
N VAL A 87 13.25 3.70 -3.21
CA VAL A 87 14.41 2.97 -3.78
C VAL A 87 15.74 3.56 -3.34
N PHE A 88 15.95 4.85 -3.52
CA PHE A 88 17.22 5.49 -3.24
C PHE A 88 17.27 6.04 -1.81
N LEU A 89 18.32 5.69 -1.06
CA LEU A 89 18.52 6.18 0.30
C LEU A 89 18.64 7.70 0.34
N SER A 90 17.64 8.34 0.93
CA SER A 90 17.66 9.77 1.29
C SER A 90 18.36 10.68 0.27
N PRO A 91 17.97 10.66 -1.01
CA PRO A 91 18.62 11.51 -2.00
C PRO A 91 18.42 12.97 -1.61
N GLU A 92 19.48 13.77 -1.69
CA GLU A 92 19.41 15.22 -1.53
C GLU A 92 18.63 15.81 -2.71
N GLY A 93 17.37 16.19 -2.49
CA GLY A 93 16.54 16.86 -3.50
C GLY A 93 15.04 16.65 -3.30
N ASP A 94 14.26 17.62 -3.77
CA ASP A 94 12.79 17.64 -3.60
C ASP A 94 12.03 16.77 -4.63
N HIS A 95 12.71 16.11 -5.57
CA HIS A 95 12.10 15.49 -6.74
C HIS A 95 12.04 13.96 -6.69
N TYR A 96 12.58 13.33 -5.66
CA TYR A 96 12.56 11.88 -5.52
C TYR A 96 11.24 11.38 -4.96
N ARG A 97 10.82 10.19 -5.43
CA ARG A 97 9.57 9.60 -5.00
C ARG A 97 9.69 9.02 -3.59
N VAL A 98 8.66 9.30 -2.79
CA VAL A 98 8.44 8.67 -1.49
C VAL A 98 7.30 7.66 -1.61
N ARG A 99 7.19 6.74 -0.65
CA ARG A 99 6.14 5.70 -0.68
C ARG A 99 4.73 6.26 -0.78
N LEU A 100 4.45 7.43 -0.23
CA LEU A 100 3.14 8.08 -0.38
C LEU A 100 2.80 8.41 -1.83
N THR A 101 3.75 8.97 -2.59
CA THR A 101 3.50 9.29 -4.01
C THR A 101 3.42 8.03 -4.87
N HIS A 102 4.21 6.99 -4.57
CA HIS A 102 4.06 5.68 -5.19
C HIS A 102 2.66 5.09 -4.93
N THR A 103 2.20 5.09 -3.67
CA THR A 103 0.87 4.59 -3.30
C THR A 103 -0.26 5.32 -4.05
N LEU A 104 -0.13 6.62 -4.29
CA LEU A 104 -1.07 7.40 -5.10
C LEU A 104 -1.02 7.01 -6.58
N ASP A 105 0.16 6.75 -7.15
CA ASP A 105 0.32 6.26 -8.52
C ASP A 105 -0.35 4.88 -8.69
N VAL A 106 -0.11 3.95 -7.76
CA VAL A 106 -0.77 2.63 -7.73
C VAL A 106 -2.29 2.79 -7.68
N SER A 107 -2.79 3.64 -6.80
CA SER A 107 -4.23 3.90 -6.65
C SER A 107 -4.84 4.46 -7.93
N GLN A 108 -4.18 5.42 -8.59
CA GLN A 108 -4.65 6.02 -9.84
C GLN A 108 -4.71 4.99 -10.97
N ILE A 109 -3.67 4.16 -11.12
CA ILE A 109 -3.60 3.09 -12.13
C ILE A 109 -4.69 2.04 -11.84
N ALA A 110 -4.79 1.57 -10.60
CA ALA A 110 -5.75 0.53 -10.20
C ALA A 110 -7.19 0.98 -10.44
N ARG A 111 -7.54 2.21 -10.06
CA ARG A 111 -8.88 2.77 -10.28
C ARG A 111 -9.20 2.93 -11.76
N THR A 112 -8.24 3.35 -12.57
CA THR A 112 -8.43 3.46 -14.03
C THR A 112 -8.76 2.09 -14.66
N ALA A 113 -8.01 1.05 -14.30
CA ALA A 113 -8.25 -0.31 -14.80
C ALA A 113 -9.55 -0.89 -14.24
N ALA A 114 -9.84 -0.71 -12.94
CA ALA A 114 -11.07 -1.19 -12.32
C ALA A 114 -12.31 -0.56 -12.98
N ARG A 115 -12.30 0.75 -13.22
CA ARG A 115 -13.38 1.46 -13.91
C ARG A 115 -13.59 0.92 -15.34
N ALA A 116 -12.51 0.75 -16.10
CA ALA A 116 -12.58 0.27 -17.47
C ALA A 116 -13.17 -1.15 -17.55
N LEU A 117 -12.85 -2.02 -16.58
CA LEU A 117 -13.36 -3.39 -16.45
C LEU A 117 -14.73 -3.47 -15.71
N ARG A 118 -15.30 -2.33 -15.31
CA ARG A 118 -16.54 -2.25 -14.50
C ARG A 118 -16.42 -3.06 -13.19
N LEU A 119 -15.25 -3.03 -12.55
CA LEU A 119 -15.00 -3.57 -11.22
C LEU A 119 -15.15 -2.48 -10.16
N ASN A 120 -15.10 -2.85 -8.88
CA ASN A 120 -15.32 -1.91 -7.78
C ASN A 120 -14.10 -1.01 -7.55
N GLU A 121 -14.20 0.26 -7.96
CA GLU A 121 -13.12 1.24 -7.81
C GLU A 121 -12.79 1.54 -6.35
N ASP A 122 -13.80 1.60 -5.47
CA ASP A 122 -13.59 1.90 -4.04
C ASP A 122 -12.80 0.78 -3.35
N LEU A 123 -13.04 -0.49 -3.72
CA LEU A 123 -12.25 -1.62 -3.24
C LEU A 123 -10.81 -1.56 -3.75
N ALA A 124 -10.63 -1.34 -5.06
CA ALA A 124 -9.29 -1.22 -5.66
C ALA A 124 -8.49 -0.07 -5.01
N GLU A 125 -9.12 1.09 -4.77
CA GLU A 125 -8.53 2.23 -4.10
C GLU A 125 -8.14 1.92 -2.66
N ALA A 126 -9.02 1.30 -1.87
CA ALA A 126 -8.73 0.95 -0.49
C ALA A 126 -7.54 0.00 -0.36
N ILE A 127 -7.47 -1.03 -1.22
CA ILE A 127 -6.33 -1.96 -1.25
C ILE A 127 -5.05 -1.23 -1.65
N ALA A 128 -5.09 -0.43 -2.73
CA ALA A 128 -3.94 0.31 -3.21
C ALA A 128 -3.38 1.29 -2.17
N LEU A 129 -4.24 1.97 -1.42
CA LEU A 129 -3.80 2.88 -0.34
C LEU A 129 -3.24 2.14 0.88
N GLY A 130 -3.64 0.89 1.08
CA GLY A 130 -3.23 0.09 2.23
C GLY A 130 -2.02 -0.84 2.00
N HIS A 131 -1.63 -1.10 0.75
CA HIS A 131 -0.69 -2.17 0.43
C HIS A 131 0.71 -1.97 1.05
N ASP A 132 1.19 -0.73 1.13
CA ASP A 132 2.57 -0.37 1.45
C ASP A 132 2.80 0.06 2.93
N LEU A 133 1.78 -0.04 3.80
CA LEU A 133 1.82 0.47 5.18
C LEU A 133 2.88 -0.17 6.06
N GLY A 134 3.26 -1.42 5.76
CA GLY A 134 4.15 -2.24 6.57
C GLY A 134 5.63 -2.20 6.18
N HIS A 135 6.02 -1.44 5.17
CA HIS A 135 7.43 -1.32 4.82
C HIS A 135 8.26 -0.68 5.92
N THR A 136 9.50 -1.13 6.04
CA THR A 136 10.49 -0.64 7.00
C THR A 136 11.08 0.70 6.58
N PRO A 137 11.71 1.45 7.49
CA PRO A 137 12.65 2.50 7.09
C PRO A 137 13.77 1.91 6.22
N PHE A 138 14.27 2.68 5.28
CA PHE A 138 15.28 2.30 4.28
C PHE A 138 14.86 1.13 3.37
N GLY A 139 13.55 0.87 3.22
CA GLY A 139 12.99 -0.10 2.30
C GLY A 139 13.58 -1.51 2.47
N HIS A 140 14.08 -2.09 1.39
CA HIS A 140 14.60 -3.46 1.35
C HIS A 140 15.75 -3.74 2.33
N LEU A 141 16.58 -2.72 2.60
CA LEU A 141 17.70 -2.86 3.54
C LEU A 141 17.20 -3.07 4.97
N GLY A 142 16.16 -2.33 5.37
CA GLY A 142 15.52 -2.53 6.67
C GLY A 142 14.88 -3.92 6.79
N GLU A 143 14.22 -4.40 5.74
CA GLU A 143 13.61 -5.74 5.70
C GLU A 143 14.66 -6.84 5.86
N GLN A 144 15.77 -6.74 5.13
CA GLN A 144 16.91 -7.65 5.25
C GLN A 144 17.54 -7.59 6.64
N ALA A 145 17.64 -6.40 7.22
CA ALA A 145 18.22 -6.21 8.55
C ALA A 145 17.39 -6.88 9.66
N LEU A 146 16.05 -6.90 9.53
CA LEU A 146 15.14 -7.48 10.53
C LEU A 146 15.04 -9.02 10.43
N THR A 147 15.20 -9.57 9.23
CA THR A 147 15.01 -11.01 8.95
C THR A 147 15.77 -11.95 9.91
N PRO A 148 17.07 -11.74 10.26
CA PRO A 148 17.79 -12.64 11.15
C PRO A 148 17.21 -12.73 12.57
N PHE A 149 16.57 -11.67 13.06
CA PHE A 149 16.01 -11.63 14.42
C PHE A 149 14.66 -12.33 14.54
N LEU A 150 13.95 -12.49 13.42
CA LEU A 150 12.60 -13.06 13.39
C LEU A 150 12.58 -14.56 13.16
N GLY A 151 13.71 -15.18 12.78
CA GLY A 151 13.78 -16.58 12.40
C GLY A 151 12.98 -16.94 11.13
N ARG A 152 12.47 -15.94 10.43
CA ARG A 152 11.73 -16.02 9.16
C ARG A 152 11.96 -14.74 8.34
N PRO A 153 11.77 -14.78 7.01
CA PRO A 153 11.85 -13.56 6.20
C PRO A 153 10.83 -12.51 6.70
N PHE A 154 11.28 -11.27 6.83
CA PHE A 154 10.38 -10.15 7.02
C PHE A 154 9.63 -9.89 5.71
N ARG A 155 8.32 -9.80 5.77
CA ARG A 155 7.47 -9.56 4.59
C ARG A 155 6.63 -8.30 4.80
N PRO A 156 6.87 -7.24 4.01
CA PRO A 156 6.14 -5.97 4.15
C PRO A 156 4.63 -6.12 4.06
N SER A 157 4.11 -7.00 3.18
CA SER A 157 2.68 -7.22 3.02
C SER A 157 2.04 -7.87 4.26
N GLU A 158 2.72 -8.83 4.89
CA GLU A 158 2.29 -9.39 6.18
C GLU A 158 2.33 -8.32 7.27
N GLN A 159 3.34 -7.45 7.24
CA GLN A 159 3.44 -6.34 8.17
C GLN A 159 2.37 -5.27 7.90
N SER A 160 2.00 -5.00 6.62
CA SER A 160 0.87 -4.11 6.29
C SER A 160 -0.43 -4.64 6.90
N LEU A 161 -0.66 -5.95 6.81
CA LEU A 161 -1.81 -6.58 7.47
C LEU A 161 -1.75 -6.43 8.99
N ARG A 162 -0.59 -6.63 9.63
CA ARG A 162 -0.43 -6.41 11.08
C ARG A 162 -0.69 -4.96 11.49
N VAL A 163 -0.25 -4.00 10.66
CA VAL A 163 -0.52 -2.57 10.89
C VAL A 163 -2.01 -2.31 10.94
N VAL A 164 -2.78 -2.78 9.96
CA VAL A 164 -4.21 -2.51 9.89
C VAL A 164 -5.04 -3.35 10.87
N ASP A 165 -4.57 -4.52 11.27
CA ASP A 165 -5.29 -5.40 12.19
C ASP A 165 -5.00 -5.08 13.66
N TYR A 166 -3.75 -4.69 14.00
CA TYR A 166 -3.31 -4.67 15.40
C TYR A 166 -2.59 -3.40 15.86
N LEU A 167 -1.92 -2.63 14.96
CA LEU A 167 -1.03 -1.56 15.40
C LEU A 167 -1.66 -0.17 15.33
N GLU A 168 -2.58 0.04 14.41
CA GLU A 168 -3.30 1.32 14.31
C GLU A 168 -4.39 1.44 15.39
N ASN A 169 -4.87 2.65 15.57
CA ASN A 169 -5.95 2.95 16.49
C ASN A 169 -5.69 2.44 17.92
N GLU A 170 -4.48 2.74 18.43
CA GLU A 170 -4.04 2.39 19.80
C GLU A 170 -4.07 0.88 20.11
N GLY A 171 -3.81 0.06 19.12
CA GLY A 171 -3.80 -1.40 19.24
C GLY A 171 -5.15 -2.07 18.91
N ALA A 172 -6.18 -1.30 18.57
CA ALA A 172 -7.48 -1.84 18.18
C ALA A 172 -7.56 -2.23 16.70
N GLY A 173 -6.62 -1.77 15.88
CA GLY A 173 -6.65 -1.95 14.43
C GLY A 173 -7.73 -1.13 13.73
N LEU A 174 -7.75 -1.20 12.41
CA LEU A 174 -8.69 -0.45 11.56
C LEU A 174 -10.01 -1.20 11.33
N ASN A 175 -10.08 -2.49 11.63
CA ASN A 175 -11.25 -3.34 11.39
C ASN A 175 -11.73 -3.27 9.94
N LEU A 176 -10.82 -3.52 8.98
CA LEU A 176 -11.10 -3.50 7.55
C LEU A 176 -11.90 -4.73 7.10
N THR A 177 -12.56 -4.63 5.95
CA THR A 177 -13.25 -5.77 5.33
C THR A 177 -12.26 -6.86 4.93
N TRP A 178 -12.76 -8.08 4.81
CA TRP A 178 -11.95 -9.23 4.41
C TRP A 178 -11.28 -9.01 3.05
N GLU A 179 -11.99 -8.44 2.09
CA GLU A 179 -11.52 -8.21 0.72
C GLU A 179 -10.33 -7.24 0.69
N VAL A 180 -10.38 -6.17 1.48
CA VAL A 180 -9.27 -5.21 1.59
C VAL A 180 -8.06 -5.87 2.26
N ARG A 181 -8.26 -6.64 3.32
CA ARG A 181 -7.20 -7.36 4.03
C ARG A 181 -6.53 -8.43 3.14
N ASP A 182 -7.34 -9.21 2.40
CA ASP A 182 -6.86 -10.20 1.44
C ASP A 182 -6.01 -9.52 0.33
N GLY A 183 -6.50 -8.41 -0.20
CA GLY A 183 -5.77 -7.63 -1.19
C GLY A 183 -4.44 -7.08 -0.66
N ILE A 184 -4.42 -6.52 0.56
CA ILE A 184 -3.21 -5.98 1.18
C ILE A 184 -2.15 -7.07 1.36
N VAL A 185 -2.49 -8.24 1.89
CA VAL A 185 -1.48 -9.27 2.18
C VAL A 185 -1.01 -10.00 0.95
N ASN A 186 -1.87 -10.16 -0.06
CA ASN A 186 -1.60 -10.98 -1.25
C ASN A 186 -1.21 -10.15 -2.50
N HIS A 187 -1.02 -8.82 -2.40
CA HIS A 187 -0.61 -8.03 -3.56
C HIS A 187 0.77 -8.41 -4.13
N PRO A 188 1.81 -8.80 -3.34
CA PRO A 188 3.10 -9.13 -3.92
C PRO A 188 3.08 -10.41 -4.76
N TRP A 189 3.90 -10.44 -5.80
CA TRP A 189 4.03 -11.62 -6.69
C TRP A 189 4.60 -12.86 -5.99
N SER A 190 5.26 -12.69 -4.86
CA SER A 190 5.74 -13.79 -4.00
C SER A 190 4.66 -14.43 -3.14
N MET A 191 3.46 -13.85 -3.09
CA MET A 191 2.31 -14.37 -2.37
C MET A 191 1.31 -15.04 -3.33
N PRO A 192 0.39 -15.88 -2.84
CA PRO A 192 -0.69 -16.40 -3.66
C PRO A 192 -1.49 -15.28 -4.34
N PRO A 193 -2.11 -15.53 -5.50
CA PRO A 193 -2.99 -14.55 -6.11
C PRO A 193 -4.12 -14.12 -5.16
N PRO A 194 -4.43 -12.83 -5.04
CA PRO A 194 -5.55 -12.38 -4.23
C PRO A 194 -6.89 -12.83 -4.83
N SER A 195 -7.90 -12.95 -3.97
CA SER A 195 -9.17 -13.59 -4.32
C SER A 195 -10.09 -12.74 -5.20
N THR A 196 -9.97 -11.41 -5.17
CA THR A 196 -10.82 -10.50 -5.94
C THR A 196 -10.09 -9.95 -7.17
N LEU A 197 -10.82 -9.68 -8.23
CA LEU A 197 -10.24 -9.08 -9.45
C LEU A 197 -9.69 -7.68 -9.18
N GLU A 198 -10.33 -6.93 -8.29
CA GLU A 198 -9.87 -5.61 -7.85
C GLU A 198 -8.48 -5.70 -7.20
N ALA A 199 -8.26 -6.68 -6.34
CA ALA A 199 -6.97 -6.91 -5.70
C ALA A 199 -5.91 -7.42 -6.70
N GLN A 200 -6.30 -8.23 -7.68
CA GLN A 200 -5.42 -8.64 -8.77
C GLN A 200 -5.00 -7.44 -9.64
N ILE A 201 -5.91 -6.49 -9.90
CA ILE A 201 -5.55 -5.22 -10.56
C ILE A 201 -4.49 -4.47 -9.75
N VAL A 202 -4.65 -4.35 -8.43
CA VAL A 202 -3.67 -3.66 -7.58
C VAL A 202 -2.30 -4.32 -7.66
N ARG A 203 -2.24 -5.66 -7.70
CA ARG A 203 -0.99 -6.42 -7.89
C ARG A 203 -0.24 -6.05 -9.18
N PHE A 204 -0.96 -5.83 -10.29
CA PHE A 204 -0.37 -5.33 -11.53
C PHE A 204 -0.06 -3.84 -11.45
N ALA A 205 -0.97 -3.04 -10.88
CA ALA A 205 -0.81 -1.60 -10.77
C ALA A 205 0.44 -1.21 -9.96
N ASP A 206 0.71 -1.91 -8.85
CA ASP A 206 1.93 -1.75 -8.07
C ASP A 206 3.17 -1.98 -8.96
N ARG A 207 3.22 -3.12 -9.67
CA ARG A 207 4.35 -3.44 -10.56
C ARG A 207 4.52 -2.45 -11.71
N ILE A 208 3.43 -2.01 -12.31
CA ILE A 208 3.43 -0.99 -13.35
C ILE A 208 3.98 0.33 -12.79
N ALA A 209 3.51 0.74 -11.62
CA ALA A 209 3.94 1.98 -11.00
C ALA A 209 5.44 1.97 -10.66
N TYR A 210 5.89 0.98 -9.83
CA TYR A 210 7.27 1.01 -9.35
C TYR A 210 8.29 0.89 -10.49
N LEU A 211 8.09 -0.02 -11.45
CA LEU A 211 9.04 -0.17 -12.54
C LEU A 211 9.17 1.11 -13.40
N ASN A 212 8.06 1.78 -13.66
CA ASN A 212 8.09 2.97 -14.51
C ASN A 212 8.70 4.17 -13.81
N HIS A 213 8.37 4.42 -12.54
CA HIS A 213 8.98 5.56 -11.86
C HIS A 213 10.42 5.28 -11.41
N ASP A 214 10.81 4.03 -11.14
CA ASP A 214 12.20 3.69 -10.80
C ASP A 214 13.13 3.86 -12.01
N VAL A 215 12.66 3.56 -13.23
CA VAL A 215 13.40 3.91 -14.46
C VAL A 215 13.62 5.41 -14.54
N ASP A 216 12.58 6.21 -14.33
CA ASP A 216 12.71 7.67 -14.42
C ASP A 216 13.63 8.23 -13.32
N ASP A 217 13.55 7.70 -12.12
CA ASP A 217 14.40 8.12 -11.01
C ASP A 217 15.87 7.70 -11.22
N ALA A 218 16.12 6.51 -11.77
CA ALA A 218 17.47 6.06 -12.13
C ALA A 218 18.11 6.91 -13.25
N LEU A 219 17.32 7.28 -14.27
CA LEU A 219 17.77 8.21 -15.33
C LEU A 219 18.08 9.60 -14.76
N ARG A 220 17.20 10.13 -13.90
CA ARG A 220 17.39 11.44 -13.26
C ARG A 220 18.58 11.49 -12.31
N ALA A 221 18.82 10.39 -11.59
CA ALA A 221 19.97 10.24 -10.71
C ALA A 221 21.30 10.02 -11.48
N GLY A 222 21.24 9.82 -12.80
CA GLY A 222 22.42 9.49 -13.60
C GLY A 222 22.98 8.09 -13.33
N VAL A 223 22.21 7.23 -12.67
CA VAL A 223 22.52 5.81 -12.44
C VAL A 223 22.42 5.03 -13.74
N LEU A 224 21.46 5.39 -14.60
CA LEU A 224 21.27 4.90 -15.96
C LEU A 224 21.26 6.04 -16.96
N SER A 225 21.58 5.72 -18.21
CA SER A 225 21.33 6.56 -19.39
C SER A 225 20.23 5.92 -20.26
N GLU A 226 19.55 6.72 -21.09
CA GLU A 226 18.53 6.20 -22.01
C GLU A 226 19.09 5.12 -22.97
N ALA A 227 20.37 5.22 -23.33
CA ALA A 227 21.02 4.27 -24.25
C ALA A 227 21.25 2.88 -23.62
N GLU A 228 21.24 2.77 -22.29
CA GLU A 228 21.40 1.51 -21.56
C GLU A 228 20.07 0.76 -21.39
N LEU A 229 18.93 1.45 -21.58
CA LEU A 229 17.62 0.82 -21.41
C LEU A 229 17.44 -0.37 -22.40
N PRO A 230 16.80 -1.47 -21.98
CA PRO A 230 16.70 -2.69 -22.77
C PRO A 230 15.82 -2.48 -24.02
N ALA A 231 16.42 -2.45 -25.20
CA ALA A 231 15.77 -2.13 -26.47
C ALA A 231 14.54 -3.01 -26.77
N GLY A 232 14.56 -4.29 -26.39
CA GLY A 232 13.44 -5.22 -26.58
C GLY A 232 12.19 -4.81 -25.79
N PRO A 233 12.25 -4.73 -24.45
CA PRO A 233 11.19 -4.18 -23.63
C PRO A 233 10.72 -2.80 -24.05
N MET A 234 11.63 -1.85 -24.30
CA MET A 234 11.28 -0.48 -24.65
C MET A 234 10.53 -0.39 -25.99
N LYS A 235 10.84 -1.26 -26.96
CA LYS A 235 10.09 -1.34 -28.22
C LYS A 235 8.63 -1.75 -28.04
N VAL A 236 8.33 -2.59 -27.05
CA VAL A 236 6.98 -3.09 -26.76
C VAL A 236 6.21 -2.12 -25.87
N LEU A 237 6.85 -1.63 -24.80
CA LEU A 237 6.22 -0.83 -23.77
C LEU A 237 6.12 0.66 -24.13
N GLY A 238 7.07 1.19 -24.89
CA GLY A 238 7.23 2.61 -25.21
C GLY A 238 8.48 3.22 -24.59
N ALA A 239 8.95 4.32 -25.18
CA ALA A 239 10.18 5.00 -24.78
C ALA A 239 10.00 5.87 -23.54
N THR A 240 8.87 6.57 -23.45
CA THR A 240 8.58 7.49 -22.35
C THR A 240 7.78 6.83 -21.23
N HIS A 241 7.83 7.43 -20.03
CA HIS A 241 7.00 7.01 -18.89
C HIS A 241 5.52 6.89 -19.27
N SER A 242 4.99 7.94 -19.90
CA SER A 242 3.56 7.95 -20.27
C SER A 242 3.20 6.87 -21.28
N GLU A 243 4.07 6.61 -22.27
CA GLU A 243 3.85 5.54 -23.26
C GLU A 243 3.86 4.17 -22.56
N ARG A 244 4.83 3.90 -21.68
CA ARG A 244 4.93 2.63 -20.95
C ARG A 244 3.71 2.38 -20.08
N VAL A 245 3.30 3.35 -19.27
CA VAL A 245 2.11 3.23 -18.42
C VAL A 245 0.86 3.05 -19.26
N ASN A 246 0.68 3.84 -20.33
CA ASN A 246 -0.48 3.72 -21.22
C ASN A 246 -0.55 2.35 -21.89
N THR A 247 0.56 1.84 -22.41
CA THR A 247 0.63 0.51 -23.03
C THR A 247 0.23 -0.58 -22.04
N LEU A 248 0.82 -0.54 -20.83
CA LEU A 248 0.57 -1.54 -19.79
C LEU A 248 -0.88 -1.52 -19.29
N VAL A 249 -1.44 -0.35 -19.04
CA VAL A 249 -2.83 -0.22 -18.57
C VAL A 249 -3.82 -0.60 -19.66
N THR A 250 -3.58 -0.18 -20.91
CA THR A 250 -4.45 -0.53 -22.04
C THR A 250 -4.46 -2.03 -22.30
N ASP A 251 -3.27 -2.66 -22.30
CA ASP A 251 -3.14 -4.11 -22.50
C ASP A 251 -3.77 -4.88 -21.32
N LEU A 252 -3.56 -4.43 -20.08
CA LEU A 252 -4.17 -5.03 -18.88
C LEU A 252 -5.69 -5.07 -19.01
N VAL A 253 -6.30 -3.96 -19.38
CA VAL A 253 -7.75 -3.87 -19.56
C VAL A 253 -8.22 -4.79 -20.69
N ALA A 254 -7.60 -4.68 -21.88
CA ALA A 254 -8.02 -5.45 -23.05
C ALA A 254 -7.82 -6.97 -22.85
N ALA A 255 -6.72 -7.38 -22.22
CA ALA A 255 -6.43 -8.80 -21.98
C ALA A 255 -7.28 -9.41 -20.86
N SER A 256 -7.81 -8.59 -19.93
CA SER A 256 -8.62 -9.06 -18.80
C SER A 256 -10.12 -8.96 -19.05
N GLU A 257 -10.56 -8.33 -20.14
CA GLU A 257 -11.99 -8.22 -20.47
C GLU A 257 -12.59 -9.63 -20.60
N ASP A 258 -13.67 -9.87 -19.86
CA ASP A 258 -14.37 -11.15 -19.77
C ASP A 258 -13.53 -12.39 -19.35
N GLN A 259 -12.31 -12.18 -18.85
CA GLN A 259 -11.46 -13.26 -18.33
C GLN A 259 -11.72 -13.52 -16.83
N PRO A 260 -11.51 -14.76 -16.36
CA PRO A 260 -11.67 -15.11 -14.95
C PRO A 260 -10.61 -14.47 -14.02
N GLU A 261 -9.49 -14.04 -14.57
CA GLU A 261 -8.36 -13.45 -13.88
C GLU A 261 -7.85 -12.21 -14.60
N VAL A 262 -7.21 -11.32 -13.85
CA VAL A 262 -6.52 -10.15 -14.43
C VAL A 262 -5.20 -10.59 -15.04
N GLN A 263 -4.91 -10.15 -16.26
CA GLN A 263 -3.73 -10.56 -17.00
C GLN A 263 -3.24 -9.49 -17.98
N LEU A 264 -2.01 -9.63 -18.41
CA LEU A 264 -1.44 -8.97 -19.58
C LEU A 264 -1.31 -9.97 -20.72
N THR A 265 -1.27 -9.50 -21.95
CA THR A 265 -0.87 -10.37 -23.07
C THR A 265 0.57 -10.87 -22.89
N LYS A 266 0.86 -12.06 -23.41
CA LYS A 266 2.19 -12.68 -23.27
C LYS A 266 3.35 -11.76 -23.72
N PRO A 267 3.26 -11.04 -24.86
CA PRO A 267 4.33 -10.13 -25.27
C PRO A 267 4.56 -8.96 -24.30
N VAL A 268 3.47 -8.36 -23.81
CA VAL A 268 3.55 -7.22 -22.89
C VAL A 268 4.03 -7.67 -21.51
N PHE A 269 3.56 -8.83 -21.03
CA PHE A 269 4.05 -9.41 -19.78
C PHE A 269 5.55 -9.73 -19.84
N ALA A 270 6.00 -10.34 -20.95
CA ALA A 270 7.42 -10.64 -21.15
C ALA A 270 8.29 -9.37 -21.21
N ALA A 271 7.78 -8.30 -21.82
CA ALA A 271 8.48 -7.02 -21.85
C ALA A 271 8.55 -6.36 -20.46
N LEU A 272 7.46 -6.43 -19.68
CA LEU A 272 7.44 -5.95 -18.30
C LEU A 272 8.40 -6.73 -17.39
N ASP A 273 8.45 -8.06 -17.56
CA ASP A 273 9.39 -8.93 -16.83
C ASP A 273 10.85 -8.64 -17.23
N GLY A 274 11.11 -8.48 -18.53
CA GLY A 274 12.45 -8.13 -19.01
C GLY A 274 12.93 -6.76 -18.50
N LEU A 275 12.03 -5.78 -18.39
CA LEU A 275 12.36 -4.49 -17.79
C LEU A 275 12.65 -4.64 -16.29
N ARG A 276 11.86 -5.47 -15.57
CA ARG A 276 12.12 -5.76 -14.15
C ARG A 276 13.48 -6.40 -13.94
N ASP A 277 13.80 -7.43 -14.70
CA ASP A 277 15.06 -8.15 -14.58
C ASP A 277 16.25 -7.23 -14.85
N PHE A 278 16.14 -6.36 -15.87
CA PHE A 278 17.11 -5.32 -16.14
C PHE A 278 17.29 -4.35 -14.96
N MET A 279 16.19 -3.85 -14.38
CA MET A 279 16.25 -2.96 -13.21
C MET A 279 16.88 -3.65 -12.00
N PHE A 280 16.58 -4.94 -11.80
CA PHE A 280 17.19 -5.73 -10.73
C PHE A 280 18.71 -5.80 -10.88
N GLU A 281 19.21 -6.11 -12.07
CA GLU A 281 20.64 -6.28 -12.33
C GLU A 281 21.40 -4.95 -12.35
N GLN A 282 20.82 -3.91 -12.95
CA GLN A 282 21.54 -2.66 -13.23
C GLN A 282 21.31 -1.58 -12.16
N VAL A 283 20.26 -1.68 -11.35
CA VAL A 283 19.90 -0.64 -10.37
C VAL A 283 19.86 -1.19 -8.94
N TYR A 284 19.02 -2.21 -8.68
CA TYR A 284 18.75 -2.63 -7.29
C TYR A 284 19.87 -3.46 -6.67
N LEU A 285 20.63 -4.23 -7.47
CA LEU A 285 21.79 -5.01 -7.03
C LEU A 285 23.12 -4.30 -7.23
N ARG A 286 23.09 -3.03 -7.66
CA ARG A 286 24.34 -2.27 -7.87
C ARG A 286 25.06 -2.11 -6.54
N GLU A 287 26.38 -2.35 -6.55
CA GLU A 287 27.21 -2.19 -5.36
C GLU A 287 27.12 -0.74 -4.83
N ASP A 288 26.86 -0.63 -3.53
CA ASP A 288 26.93 0.64 -2.81
C ASP A 288 28.37 1.15 -2.77
N THR A 289 28.68 2.14 -3.60
CA THR A 289 30.03 2.71 -3.70
C THR A 289 30.45 3.48 -2.44
N GLU A 290 29.51 3.82 -1.55
CA GLU A 290 29.78 4.68 -0.38
C GLU A 290 29.58 3.99 0.96
N GLY A 291 29.19 2.71 0.97
CA GLY A 291 28.90 1.94 2.20
C GLY A 291 27.61 2.37 2.93
N GLU A 292 26.70 3.11 2.24
CA GLU A 292 25.44 3.57 2.85
C GLU A 292 24.49 2.40 3.16
N HIS A 293 24.46 1.39 2.31
CA HIS A 293 23.66 0.18 2.54
C HIS A 293 24.08 -0.55 3.81
N GLU A 294 25.38 -0.66 4.05
CA GLU A 294 25.92 -1.29 5.26
C GLU A 294 25.59 -0.45 6.49
N ARG A 295 25.72 0.89 6.38
CA ARG A 295 25.38 1.81 7.48
C ARG A 295 23.93 1.74 7.85
N ALA A 296 23.01 1.76 6.87
CA ALA A 296 21.56 1.64 7.11
C ALA A 296 21.19 0.30 7.74
N THR A 297 21.74 -0.80 7.21
CA THR A 297 21.52 -2.15 7.73
C THR A 297 22.01 -2.27 9.18
N ARG A 298 23.22 -1.76 9.47
CA ARG A 298 23.77 -1.75 10.83
C ARG A 298 22.92 -0.93 11.79
N LEU A 299 22.48 0.27 11.38
CA LEU A 299 21.61 1.13 12.18
C LEU A 299 20.33 0.38 12.60
N ILE A 300 19.66 -0.28 11.68
CA ILE A 300 18.43 -1.03 11.98
C ILE A 300 18.73 -2.20 12.92
N ARG A 301 19.83 -2.94 12.73
CA ARG A 301 20.21 -4.06 13.61
C ARG A 301 20.53 -3.61 15.03
N GLU A 302 21.26 -2.51 15.17
CA GLU A 302 21.60 -1.95 16.48
C GLU A 302 20.36 -1.42 17.23
N LEU A 303 19.44 -0.74 16.51
CA LEU A 303 18.14 -0.34 17.08
C LEU A 303 17.33 -1.57 17.52
N PHE A 304 17.32 -2.62 16.71
CA PHE A 304 16.57 -3.84 17.03
C PHE A 304 17.11 -4.50 18.29
N GLN A 305 18.42 -4.70 18.36
CA GLN A 305 19.07 -5.26 19.54
C GLN A 305 18.80 -4.41 20.79
N TYR A 306 18.90 -3.08 20.65
CA TYR A 306 18.63 -2.18 21.76
C TYR A 306 17.22 -2.35 22.33
N PHE A 307 16.18 -2.41 21.47
CA PHE A 307 14.81 -2.58 21.95
C PHE A 307 14.49 -4.01 22.42
N LEU A 308 15.24 -5.02 22.00
CA LEU A 308 15.20 -6.34 22.62
C LEU A 308 15.70 -6.30 24.07
N ASP A 309 16.79 -5.58 24.31
CA ASP A 309 17.40 -5.49 25.63
C ASP A 309 16.66 -4.49 26.54
N HIS A 310 15.98 -3.49 25.97
CA HIS A 310 15.28 -2.43 26.67
C HIS A 310 13.81 -2.31 26.20
N PRO A 311 13.00 -3.36 26.30
CA PRO A 311 11.64 -3.36 25.73
C PRO A 311 10.74 -2.28 26.32
N LYS A 312 10.96 -1.89 27.59
CA LYS A 312 10.16 -0.84 28.27
C LYS A 312 10.30 0.55 27.65
N GLU A 313 11.29 0.77 26.78
CA GLU A 313 11.48 2.04 26.07
C GLU A 313 10.67 2.13 24.77
N MET A 314 10.03 1.04 24.33
CA MET A 314 9.06 1.10 23.25
C MET A 314 7.75 1.74 23.74
N PRO A 315 7.00 2.43 22.85
CA PRO A 315 5.68 2.93 23.19
C PRO A 315 4.71 1.82 23.61
N GLU A 316 3.83 2.13 24.56
CA GLU A 316 2.91 1.19 25.21
C GLU A 316 2.04 0.42 24.20
N GLU A 317 1.68 1.04 23.08
CA GLU A 317 0.86 0.44 22.02
C GLU A 317 1.49 -0.84 21.45
N TYR A 318 2.84 -0.92 21.37
CA TYR A 318 3.53 -2.11 20.86
C TYR A 318 3.63 -3.25 21.88
N HIS A 319 3.49 -2.96 23.17
CA HIS A 319 3.46 -3.99 24.20
C HIS A 319 2.17 -4.83 24.16
N ARG A 320 1.08 -4.26 23.62
CA ARG A 320 -0.23 -4.91 23.51
C ARG A 320 -0.40 -5.71 22.24
N ALA A 321 0.46 -5.47 21.23
CA ALA A 321 0.39 -6.18 19.95
C ALA A 321 0.62 -7.69 20.15
N PRO A 322 -0.10 -8.55 19.41
CA PRO A 322 0.08 -10.01 19.49
C PRO A 322 1.44 -10.41 18.93
N GLY A 323 2.02 -11.45 19.52
CA GLY A 323 3.33 -12.00 19.13
C GLY A 323 4.36 -11.96 20.25
N ASP A 324 5.52 -12.53 19.97
CA ASP A 324 6.69 -12.54 20.86
C ASP A 324 7.40 -11.17 20.85
N LEU A 325 8.40 -11.03 21.72
CA LEU A 325 9.12 -9.76 21.83
C LEU A 325 9.84 -9.37 20.53
N PRO A 326 10.53 -10.27 19.80
CA PRO A 326 11.12 -9.92 18.50
C PRO A 326 10.10 -9.39 17.49
N THR A 327 8.91 -10.00 17.42
CA THR A 327 7.82 -9.52 16.55
C THR A 327 7.38 -8.12 16.91
N ARG A 328 7.19 -7.83 18.21
CA ARG A 328 6.79 -6.48 18.68
C ARG A 328 7.87 -5.43 18.46
N VAL A 329 9.15 -5.80 18.58
CA VAL A 329 10.27 -4.91 18.23
C VAL A 329 10.27 -4.64 16.73
N ALA A 330 10.04 -5.66 15.89
CA ALA A 330 9.90 -5.48 14.44
C ALA A 330 8.71 -4.56 14.09
N ASP A 331 7.58 -4.72 14.77
CA ASP A 331 6.40 -3.84 14.61
C ASP A 331 6.77 -2.37 14.88
N TYR A 332 7.51 -2.11 15.96
CA TYR A 332 7.94 -0.76 16.32
C TYR A 332 8.91 -0.17 15.29
N ILE A 333 9.95 -0.92 14.92
CA ILE A 333 10.98 -0.44 13.98
C ILE A 333 10.40 -0.28 12.58
N SER A 334 9.61 -1.22 12.09
CA SER A 334 8.97 -1.09 10.78
C SER A 334 8.00 0.10 10.71
N GLY A 335 7.40 0.47 11.83
CA GLY A 335 6.57 1.66 11.94
C GLY A 335 7.34 2.99 11.90
N MET A 336 8.68 2.99 12.02
CA MET A 336 9.48 4.21 11.94
C MET A 336 9.53 4.75 10.51
N THR A 337 9.73 6.06 10.36
CA THR A 337 10.22 6.68 9.13
C THR A 337 11.74 6.65 9.12
N ASP A 338 12.37 6.79 7.96
CA ASP A 338 13.83 6.84 7.83
C ASP A 338 14.42 7.92 8.75
N ARG A 339 13.84 9.10 8.72
CA ARG A 339 14.26 10.22 9.57
C ARG A 339 14.07 9.95 11.06
N TYR A 340 13.01 9.24 11.44
CA TYR A 340 12.78 8.89 12.85
C TYR A 340 13.76 7.82 13.33
N ALA A 341 14.08 6.84 12.47
CA ALA A 341 15.08 5.83 12.76
C ALA A 341 16.47 6.45 12.98
N LEU A 342 16.91 7.35 12.08
CA LEU A 342 18.16 8.10 12.22
C LEU A 342 18.21 8.88 13.54
N ARG A 343 17.20 9.70 13.84
CA ARG A 343 17.16 10.48 15.09
C ARG A 343 17.13 9.60 16.34
N THR A 344 16.46 8.45 16.27
CA THR A 344 16.42 7.51 17.39
C THR A 344 17.80 6.91 17.61
N TYR A 345 18.49 6.55 16.53
CA TYR A 345 19.86 6.05 16.56
C TYR A 345 20.84 7.08 17.17
N GLU A 346 20.81 8.32 16.66
CA GLU A 346 21.61 9.42 17.19
C GLU A 346 21.39 9.62 18.70
N ARG A 347 20.14 9.61 19.13
CA ARG A 347 19.77 9.78 20.55
C ARG A 347 20.31 8.67 21.43
N LEU A 348 20.34 7.43 20.94
CA LEU A 348 20.69 6.24 21.75
C LEU A 348 22.19 5.94 21.73
N PHE A 349 22.84 6.14 20.61
CA PHE A 349 24.20 5.63 20.38
C PHE A 349 25.27 6.73 20.21
N LEU A 350 24.87 7.97 19.91
CA LEU A 350 25.87 9.05 19.81
C LEU A 350 25.94 9.85 21.11
N PRO A 351 27.18 10.15 21.60
CA PRO A 351 27.35 11.00 22.76
C PRO A 351 26.82 12.41 22.48
N ARG A 352 26.08 12.96 23.43
CA ARG A 352 25.65 14.36 23.35
C ARG A 352 26.78 15.25 23.84
N GLY A 353 27.12 16.27 23.05
CA GLY A 353 28.02 17.33 23.53
C GLY A 353 27.43 17.96 24.78
N TRP A 354 28.28 18.27 25.75
CA TRP A 354 27.86 18.96 26.95
C TRP A 354 27.45 20.39 26.55
N LEU A 355 26.15 20.66 26.51
CA LEU A 355 25.65 22.01 26.41
C LEU A 355 25.90 22.70 27.71
N HIS A 356 26.97 23.53 27.78
CA HIS A 356 27.05 24.57 28.76
C HIS A 356 25.93 25.57 28.39
N ASP A 357 24.86 25.60 29.21
CA ASP A 357 23.97 26.74 29.25
C ASP A 357 24.80 27.96 29.60
N GLN A 358 25.14 28.75 28.61
CA GLN A 358 25.58 30.13 28.85
C GLN A 358 24.28 30.92 29.04
N GLY A 359 23.99 31.24 30.31
CA GLY A 359 22.91 32.07 30.78
C GLY A 359 22.88 33.48 30.16
#